data_d7e3e9d020f47545936443327b633f54
#
_entry.id   d7e3e9d020f47545936443327b633f54
#
_cell.length_a   1.000
_cell.length_b   1.000
_cell.length_c   1.000
_cell.angle_alpha   90.00
_cell.angle_beta   90.00
_cell.angle_gamma   90.00
#
_symmetry.space_group_name_H-M   'P 1'
#
loop_
_entity.id
_entity.type
_entity.pdbx_description
1 polymer ?
#
loop_
_entity_poly.entity_id
_entity_poly.type
_entity_poly.pdbx_seq_one_letter_code
_entity_poly.pdbx_strand_id
1 'polypeptide(L)'
;MHAPSPMPARPVHAFAAAIAGAFLATSPSAQTLPVGATVVSVSITPIAQLDAGLDRGGDFHGTGVIAGASVLRQFTPSFAAGINVRYDHESWSFASPAAFGGTAPWRNVHRPGLGLTLSWEGGSGWRAVAMPSVQWAYESGASTGDAVNWGAVLAVSKTYAKDLTLGLGAGVFREIDENRVFPIVLVDWRLSDRWRLANPFTAGPAGGAGLELIHTPGDRWEFAGGGTWRSYRFRLDRDGPTPGGIGEKRQVPVYVRASYKAGPASRLDLVAGVALAGRLVVNDRDDRELVSEDFDPAPILGVTFQTRF
;
A
#
# COMPACT_ATOMS: atom_id res chain seq x y z
N MET A 1 6.37 -3.49 50.82
CA MET A 1 7.02 -2.82 49.67
C MET A 1 6.97 -3.78 48.51
N HIS A 2 6.00 -3.59 47.59
CA HIS A 2 5.90 -4.37 46.34
C HIS A 2 6.68 -3.61 45.27
N ALA A 3 7.69 -4.25 44.69
CA ALA A 3 8.40 -3.71 43.55
C ALA A 3 7.47 -3.75 42.33
N PRO A 4 7.43 -2.69 41.50
CA PRO A 4 6.65 -2.71 40.25
C PRO A 4 7.27 -3.69 39.26
N SER A 5 6.45 -4.55 38.69
CA SER A 5 6.83 -5.47 37.59
C SER A 5 7.28 -4.67 36.36
N PRO A 6 8.34 -5.10 35.67
CA PRO A 6 8.78 -4.42 34.46
C PRO A 6 7.71 -4.55 33.39
N MET A 7 7.33 -3.41 32.78
CA MET A 7 6.46 -3.38 31.60
C MET A 7 7.13 -4.18 30.47
N PRO A 8 6.39 -5.05 29.76
CA PRO A 8 6.91 -5.70 28.58
C PRO A 8 7.28 -4.65 27.52
N ALA A 9 8.48 -4.75 26.98
CA ALA A 9 8.95 -3.91 25.89
C ALA A 9 7.97 -4.04 24.71
N ARG A 10 7.35 -2.94 24.29
CA ARG A 10 6.50 -2.90 23.09
C ARG A 10 7.35 -3.30 21.88
N PRO A 11 6.93 -4.29 21.07
CA PRO A 11 7.65 -4.62 19.86
C PRO A 11 7.67 -3.42 18.93
N VAL A 12 8.84 -3.09 18.39
CA VAL A 12 9.03 -2.04 17.37
C VAL A 12 8.32 -2.53 16.11
N HIS A 13 7.15 -1.99 15.83
CA HIS A 13 6.36 -2.35 14.68
C HIS A 13 6.88 -1.59 13.45
N ALA A 14 7.42 -2.32 12.47
CA ALA A 14 7.75 -1.78 11.15
C ALA A 14 6.44 -1.63 10.35
N PHE A 15 6.17 -0.43 9.83
CA PHE A 15 4.91 -0.09 9.15
C PHE A 15 5.15 0.44 7.76
N ALA A 16 4.26 0.10 6.85
CA ALA A 16 4.23 0.60 5.50
C ALA A 16 2.89 1.26 5.21
N ALA A 17 2.88 2.55 4.98
CA ALA A 17 1.71 3.23 4.48
C ALA A 17 1.49 2.92 3.00
N ALA A 18 0.26 2.53 2.65
CA ALA A 18 -0.12 2.14 1.30
C ALA A 18 -0.12 3.29 0.26
N ILE A 19 0.12 4.52 0.68
CA ILE A 19 -0.03 5.73 -0.16
C ILE A 19 1.20 6.03 -1.00
N ALA A 20 2.38 5.62 -0.57
CA ALA A 20 3.67 6.12 -1.09
C ALA A 20 4.12 5.55 -2.45
N GLY A 21 3.44 4.60 -2.98
CA GLY A 21 4.07 3.75 -3.98
C GLY A 21 3.81 4.05 -5.44
N ALA A 22 2.93 4.96 -5.84
CA ALA A 22 2.52 5.11 -7.23
C ALA A 22 3.62 5.55 -8.21
N PHE A 23 4.74 6.07 -7.74
CA PHE A 23 5.75 6.71 -8.60
C PHE A 23 7.18 6.18 -8.45
N LEU A 24 7.46 5.25 -7.54
CA LEU A 24 8.80 4.72 -7.37
C LEU A 24 9.16 3.63 -8.39
N ALA A 25 8.18 3.00 -9.01
CA ALA A 25 8.38 2.01 -10.07
C ALA A 25 8.52 2.69 -11.44
N THR A 26 9.48 3.58 -11.61
CA THR A 26 9.90 3.98 -12.95
C THR A 26 10.86 2.92 -13.48
N SER A 27 10.53 2.34 -14.63
CA SER A 27 11.47 1.48 -15.38
C SER A 27 12.82 2.17 -15.51
N PRO A 28 13.94 1.44 -15.50
CA PRO A 28 15.29 2.01 -15.63
C PRO A 28 15.56 2.68 -16.98
N SER A 29 14.62 2.65 -17.87
CA SER A 29 14.55 3.44 -19.11
C SER A 29 13.56 4.59 -19.00
N ALA A 30 13.25 5.09 -17.81
CA ALA A 30 12.51 6.34 -17.72
C ALA A 30 13.37 7.44 -18.35
N GLN A 31 13.24 7.59 -19.67
CA GLN A 31 13.62 8.83 -20.32
C GLN A 31 12.98 9.94 -19.51
N THR A 32 13.80 10.85 -19.05
CA THR A 32 13.32 12.08 -18.45
C THR A 32 12.27 12.64 -19.40
N LEU A 33 11.06 12.87 -18.92
CA LEU A 33 10.01 13.43 -19.76
C LEU A 33 10.52 14.75 -20.37
N PRO A 34 10.22 15.06 -21.62
CA PRO A 34 10.53 16.35 -22.18
C PRO A 34 9.96 17.46 -21.30
N VAL A 35 10.67 18.57 -21.16
CA VAL A 35 10.18 19.74 -20.42
C VAL A 35 8.83 20.18 -21.03
N GLY A 36 7.86 20.38 -20.16
CA GLY A 36 6.47 20.70 -20.55
C GLY A 36 5.59 19.47 -20.78
N ALA A 37 6.15 18.27 -20.93
CA ALA A 37 5.36 17.06 -21.10
C ALA A 37 4.53 16.78 -19.83
N THR A 38 3.32 16.31 -20.06
CA THR A 38 2.37 15.89 -19.02
C THR A 38 1.97 14.46 -19.26
N VAL A 39 1.98 13.64 -18.23
CA VAL A 39 1.50 12.25 -18.24
C VAL A 39 0.32 12.13 -17.31
N VAL A 40 -0.78 11.64 -17.83
CA VAL A 40 -1.97 11.28 -17.05
C VAL A 40 -1.99 9.76 -16.92
N SER A 41 -2.19 9.24 -15.72
CA SER A 41 -2.30 7.79 -15.47
C SER A 41 -3.61 7.51 -14.76
N VAL A 42 -4.29 6.43 -15.15
CA VAL A 42 -5.51 5.95 -14.51
C VAL A 42 -5.36 4.45 -14.25
N SER A 43 -5.80 3.99 -13.10
CA SER A 43 -5.81 2.57 -12.74
C SER A 43 -7.07 2.18 -11.99
N ILE A 44 -7.48 0.92 -12.17
CA ILE A 44 -8.55 0.29 -11.41
C ILE A 44 -8.14 -1.14 -11.09
N THR A 45 -8.37 -1.55 -9.84
CA THR A 45 -8.00 -2.87 -9.33
C THR A 45 -9.12 -3.45 -8.47
N PRO A 46 -10.03 -4.26 -9.03
CA PRO A 46 -10.83 -5.17 -8.21
C PRO A 46 -9.92 -6.17 -7.49
N ILE A 47 -10.22 -6.42 -6.23
CA ILE A 47 -9.50 -7.34 -5.34
C ILE A 47 -10.49 -8.25 -4.61
N ALA A 48 -10.03 -9.45 -4.27
CA ALA A 48 -10.73 -10.37 -3.39
C ALA A 48 -9.73 -11.01 -2.43
N GLN A 49 -10.10 -11.10 -1.17
CA GLN A 49 -9.52 -11.98 -0.18
C GLN A 49 -10.55 -13.05 0.11
N LEU A 50 -10.20 -14.29 -0.17
CA LEU A 50 -11.09 -15.44 0.02
C LEU A 50 -11.18 -15.79 1.52
N ASP A 51 -12.02 -16.78 1.84
CA ASP A 51 -12.27 -17.18 3.22
C ASP A 51 -10.99 -17.51 3.97
N ALA A 52 -10.90 -17.00 5.20
CA ALA A 52 -9.85 -17.28 6.15
C ALA A 52 -10.45 -17.53 7.53
N GLY A 53 -10.03 -18.63 8.17
CA GLY A 53 -10.40 -18.94 9.54
C GLY A 53 -9.81 -17.96 10.53
N LEU A 54 -10.54 -17.67 11.61
CA LEU A 54 -10.10 -16.89 12.75
C LEU A 54 -9.65 -17.85 13.87
N ASP A 55 -8.54 -17.57 14.53
CA ASP A 55 -7.93 -18.47 15.54
C ASP A 55 -8.89 -18.88 16.65
N ARG A 56 -9.71 -17.94 17.13
CA ARG A 56 -10.72 -18.19 18.19
C ARG A 56 -12.07 -18.67 17.65
N GLY A 57 -12.18 -18.89 16.35
CA GLY A 57 -13.37 -19.42 15.68
C GLY A 57 -14.14 -18.39 14.87
N GLY A 58 -14.79 -18.92 13.83
CA GLY A 58 -15.42 -18.14 12.76
C GLY A 58 -14.49 -17.97 11.57
N ASP A 59 -14.98 -17.31 10.55
CA ASP A 59 -14.23 -16.99 9.35
C ASP A 59 -14.60 -15.61 8.80
N PHE A 60 -13.81 -15.14 7.83
CA PHE A 60 -14.11 -13.91 7.12
C PHE A 60 -13.55 -13.92 5.70
N HIS A 61 -14.17 -13.13 4.86
CA HIS A 61 -13.68 -12.82 3.51
C HIS A 61 -13.93 -11.35 3.18
N GLY A 62 -13.32 -10.88 2.11
CA GLY A 62 -13.52 -9.51 1.67
C GLY A 62 -13.32 -9.32 0.18
N THR A 63 -14.04 -8.37 -0.37
CA THR A 63 -13.87 -7.89 -1.74
C THR A 63 -13.68 -6.39 -1.74
N GLY A 64 -13.10 -5.86 -2.80
CA GLY A 64 -12.91 -4.42 -2.88
C GLY A 64 -12.50 -3.94 -4.24
N VAL A 65 -12.34 -2.64 -4.33
CA VAL A 65 -11.82 -1.96 -5.50
C VAL A 65 -10.84 -0.87 -5.08
N ILE A 66 -9.73 -0.78 -5.81
CA ILE A 66 -8.77 0.31 -5.69
C ILE A 66 -8.80 1.07 -7.01
N ALA A 67 -9.13 2.35 -6.98
CA ALA A 67 -9.10 3.22 -8.14
C ALA A 67 -8.11 4.35 -7.92
N GLY A 68 -7.37 4.74 -8.95
CA GLY A 68 -6.39 5.81 -8.88
C GLY A 68 -6.28 6.60 -10.18
N ALA A 69 -6.02 7.89 -10.04
CA ALA A 69 -5.65 8.74 -11.15
C ALA A 69 -4.53 9.70 -10.73
N SER A 70 -3.67 10.03 -11.67
CA SER A 70 -2.57 10.96 -11.43
C SER A 70 -2.22 11.77 -12.67
N VAL A 71 -1.72 12.97 -12.43
CA VAL A 71 -1.15 13.85 -13.45
C VAL A 71 0.24 14.24 -12.99
N LEU A 72 1.25 13.98 -13.82
CA LEU A 72 2.65 14.36 -13.58
C LEU A 72 3.11 15.25 -14.72
N ARG A 73 3.73 16.39 -14.41
CA ARG A 73 4.30 17.31 -15.39
C ARG A 73 5.78 17.55 -15.13
N GLN A 74 6.56 17.52 -16.19
CA GLN A 74 7.96 17.91 -16.17
C GLN A 74 8.05 19.43 -16.36
N PHE A 75 8.51 20.17 -15.33
CA PHE A 75 8.60 21.63 -15.37
C PHE A 75 9.97 22.09 -15.85
N THR A 76 11.02 21.42 -15.44
CA THR A 76 12.41 21.68 -15.86
C THR A 76 13.12 20.34 -16.14
N PRO A 77 14.32 20.32 -16.71
CA PRO A 77 15.05 19.06 -16.91
C PRO A 77 15.26 18.27 -15.61
N SER A 78 15.28 18.96 -14.46
CA SER A 78 15.57 18.37 -13.16
C SER A 78 14.37 18.32 -12.21
N PHE A 79 13.21 18.87 -12.57
CA PHE A 79 12.06 18.92 -11.65
C PHE A 79 10.75 18.55 -12.32
N ALA A 80 10.06 17.59 -11.71
CA ALA A 80 8.70 17.20 -12.05
C ALA A 80 7.80 17.30 -10.80
N ALA A 81 6.56 17.67 -11.02
CA ALA A 81 5.54 17.66 -9.97
C ALA A 81 4.21 17.13 -10.51
N GLY A 82 3.43 16.56 -9.61
CA GLY A 82 2.15 15.98 -9.97
C GLY A 82 1.18 15.88 -8.79
N ILE A 83 -0.06 15.59 -9.15
CA ILE A 83 -1.15 15.34 -8.20
C ILE A 83 -1.63 13.91 -8.43
N ASN A 84 -2.00 13.22 -7.36
CA ASN A 84 -2.64 11.92 -7.42
C ASN A 84 -3.89 11.91 -6.53
N VAL A 85 -4.89 11.19 -7.00
CA VAL A 85 -6.10 10.87 -6.25
C VAL A 85 -6.24 9.35 -6.19
N ARG A 86 -6.72 8.85 -5.07
CA ARG A 86 -6.94 7.42 -4.85
C ARG A 86 -8.22 7.21 -4.08
N TYR A 87 -8.91 6.15 -4.41
CA TYR A 87 -10.07 5.66 -3.67
C TYR A 87 -9.98 4.16 -3.52
N ASP A 88 -9.93 3.68 -2.29
CA ASP A 88 -10.02 2.27 -1.97
C ASP A 88 -11.34 2.03 -1.24
N HIS A 89 -12.06 0.99 -1.65
CA HIS A 89 -13.25 0.50 -0.97
C HIS A 89 -13.08 -1.00 -0.72
N GLU A 90 -13.36 -1.45 0.49
CA GLU A 90 -13.38 -2.86 0.87
C GLU A 90 -14.67 -3.18 1.60
N SER A 91 -15.30 -4.30 1.21
CA SER A 91 -16.49 -4.87 1.84
C SER A 91 -16.12 -6.20 2.48
N TRP A 92 -16.43 -6.37 3.75
CA TRP A 92 -16.05 -7.50 4.59
C TRP A 92 -17.28 -8.25 5.08
N SER A 93 -17.23 -9.58 5.04
CA SER A 93 -18.18 -10.48 5.65
C SER A 93 -17.51 -11.34 6.69
N PHE A 94 -18.15 -11.50 7.84
CA PHE A 94 -17.68 -12.33 8.95
C PHE A 94 -18.76 -13.33 9.31
N ALA A 95 -18.40 -14.59 9.48
CA ALA A 95 -19.28 -15.64 9.95
C ALA A 95 -18.87 -16.08 11.36
N SER A 96 -19.75 -15.83 12.33
CA SER A 96 -19.58 -16.22 13.75
C SER A 96 -18.20 -15.86 14.34
N PRO A 97 -17.72 -14.62 14.23
CA PRO A 97 -16.37 -14.25 14.68
C PRO A 97 -16.30 -14.21 16.22
N ALA A 98 -15.91 -15.33 16.84
CA ALA A 98 -16.00 -15.54 18.28
C ALA A 98 -15.20 -14.49 19.09
N ALA A 99 -14.03 -14.09 18.60
CA ALA A 99 -13.20 -13.06 19.22
C ALA A 99 -13.91 -11.71 19.38
N PHE A 100 -14.85 -11.40 18.48
CA PHE A 100 -15.62 -10.16 18.44
C PHE A 100 -17.04 -10.32 18.96
N GLY A 101 -17.28 -11.32 19.84
CA GLY A 101 -18.59 -11.58 20.42
C GLY A 101 -19.64 -12.07 19.44
N GLY A 102 -19.23 -12.71 18.34
CA GLY A 102 -20.12 -13.23 17.29
C GLY A 102 -20.64 -12.16 16.33
N THR A 103 -20.23 -10.92 16.47
CA THR A 103 -20.65 -9.79 15.63
C THR A 103 -19.47 -9.30 14.76
N ALA A 104 -19.73 -9.01 13.47
CA ALA A 104 -18.72 -8.46 12.58
C ALA A 104 -18.13 -7.16 13.19
N PRO A 105 -16.80 -7.07 13.35
CA PRO A 105 -16.16 -5.88 13.94
C PRO A 105 -16.23 -4.64 13.04
N TRP A 106 -16.34 -4.84 11.73
CA TRP A 106 -16.58 -3.82 10.71
C TRP A 106 -17.13 -4.46 9.43
N ARG A 107 -17.57 -3.63 8.47
CA ARG A 107 -18.12 -4.12 7.20
C ARG A 107 -17.57 -3.40 5.98
N ASN A 108 -17.87 -2.13 5.80
CA ASN A 108 -17.54 -1.37 4.60
C ASN A 108 -16.54 -0.27 4.95
N VAL A 109 -15.32 -0.38 4.42
CA VAL A 109 -14.22 0.54 4.68
C VAL A 109 -13.91 1.34 3.43
N HIS A 110 -13.83 2.66 3.58
CA HIS A 110 -13.55 3.62 2.52
C HIS A 110 -12.24 4.34 2.82
N ARG A 111 -11.40 4.53 1.79
CA ARG A 111 -10.12 5.25 1.91
C ARG A 111 -9.90 6.19 0.72
N PRO A 112 -10.67 7.30 0.59
CA PRO A 112 -10.33 8.37 -0.34
C PRO A 112 -9.04 9.07 0.09
N GLY A 113 -8.20 9.42 -0.89
CA GLY A 113 -6.93 10.09 -0.63
C GLY A 113 -6.51 11.02 -1.75
N LEU A 114 -5.73 12.03 -1.38
CA LEU A 114 -5.12 13.01 -2.27
C LEU A 114 -3.64 13.13 -1.91
N GLY A 115 -2.78 13.20 -2.92
CA GLY A 115 -1.35 13.36 -2.72
C GLY A 115 -0.71 14.23 -3.78
N LEU A 116 0.48 14.71 -3.45
CA LEU A 116 1.38 15.37 -4.39
C LEU A 116 2.59 14.47 -4.63
N THR A 117 3.20 14.62 -5.77
CA THR A 117 4.51 14.03 -6.09
C THR A 117 5.42 15.15 -6.53
N LEU A 118 6.54 15.29 -5.84
CA LEU A 118 7.59 16.23 -6.18
C LEU A 118 8.86 15.41 -6.41
N SER A 119 9.47 15.53 -7.58
CA SER A 119 10.65 14.76 -7.97
C SER A 119 11.75 15.69 -8.49
N TRP A 120 12.94 15.54 -7.95
CA TRP A 120 14.14 16.23 -8.39
C TRP A 120 15.17 15.23 -8.89
N GLU A 121 15.74 15.52 -10.05
CA GLU A 121 16.87 14.80 -10.61
C GLU A 121 18.11 15.68 -10.49
N GLY A 122 19.07 15.24 -9.68
CA GLY A 122 20.37 15.88 -9.53
C GLY A 122 21.40 15.31 -10.50
N GLY A 123 22.55 15.99 -10.59
CA GLY A 123 23.69 15.45 -11.33
C GLY A 123 24.17 14.10 -10.77
N SER A 124 24.99 13.38 -11.54
CA SER A 124 25.62 12.11 -11.13
C SER A 124 24.65 11.01 -10.70
N GLY A 125 23.42 10.98 -11.27
CA GLY A 125 22.42 9.93 -11.05
C GLY A 125 21.66 10.02 -9.73
N TRP A 126 21.73 11.15 -9.01
CA TRP A 126 20.92 11.37 -7.82
C TRP A 126 19.48 11.75 -8.16
N ARG A 127 18.55 11.21 -7.40
CA ARG A 127 17.13 11.58 -7.45
C ARG A 127 16.57 11.71 -6.03
N ALA A 128 15.79 12.77 -5.80
CA ALA A 128 15.02 12.96 -4.57
C ALA A 128 13.53 13.02 -4.89
N VAL A 129 12.72 12.45 -4.01
CA VAL A 129 11.25 12.44 -4.15
C VAL A 129 10.63 12.83 -2.82
N ALA A 130 9.61 13.70 -2.87
CA ALA A 130 8.75 14.02 -1.73
C ALA A 130 7.30 13.80 -2.14
N MET A 131 6.54 13.04 -1.32
CA MET A 131 5.15 12.69 -1.59
C MET A 131 4.27 12.97 -0.36
N PRO A 132 3.91 14.23 -0.11
CA PRO A 132 2.92 14.56 0.91
C PRO A 132 1.54 14.07 0.47
N SER A 133 0.74 13.62 1.44
CA SER A 133 -0.60 13.10 1.17
C SER A 133 -1.53 13.24 2.37
N VAL A 134 -2.82 13.26 2.08
CA VAL A 134 -3.92 13.15 3.04
C VAL A 134 -4.86 12.04 2.58
N GLN A 135 -5.36 11.28 3.54
CA GLN A 135 -6.32 10.20 3.31
C GLN A 135 -7.34 10.20 4.44
N TRP A 136 -8.58 9.87 4.11
CA TRP A 136 -9.62 9.57 5.09
C TRP A 136 -9.83 8.06 5.10
N ALA A 137 -9.66 7.41 6.23
CA ALA A 137 -9.82 5.97 6.37
C ALA A 137 -10.94 5.69 7.39
N TYR A 138 -12.07 5.21 6.91
CA TYR A 138 -13.28 5.09 7.73
C TYR A 138 -14.21 3.97 7.28
N GLU A 139 -14.90 3.38 8.24
CA GLU A 139 -16.07 2.55 8.01
C GLU A 139 -17.30 3.40 7.70
N SER A 140 -18.24 2.88 6.92
CA SER A 140 -19.53 3.53 6.71
C SER A 140 -20.21 3.82 8.06
N GLY A 141 -20.69 5.06 8.26
CA GLY A 141 -21.25 5.52 9.54
C GLY A 141 -20.24 6.19 10.50
N ALA A 142 -18.95 6.09 10.24
CA ALA A 142 -17.93 6.76 11.05
C ALA A 142 -17.88 8.27 10.82
N SER A 143 -17.29 8.99 11.80
CA SER A 143 -16.96 10.41 11.66
C SER A 143 -15.76 10.57 10.71
N THR A 144 -15.94 11.19 9.56
CA THR A 144 -14.86 11.44 8.61
C THR A 144 -13.83 12.45 9.13
N GLY A 145 -14.23 13.37 10.01
CA GLY A 145 -13.31 14.32 10.64
C GLY A 145 -12.29 13.65 11.57
N ASP A 146 -12.67 12.54 12.20
CA ASP A 146 -11.81 11.77 13.12
C ASP A 146 -11.03 10.64 12.38
N ALA A 147 -11.18 10.55 11.05
CA ALA A 147 -10.61 9.49 10.22
C ALA A 147 -9.47 9.98 9.30
N VAL A 148 -8.91 11.15 9.59
CA VAL A 148 -7.89 11.79 8.75
C VAL A 148 -6.52 11.21 9.05
N ASN A 149 -5.86 10.73 7.99
CA ASN A 149 -4.46 10.35 7.97
C ASN A 149 -3.70 11.32 7.07
N TRP A 150 -2.58 11.84 7.52
CA TRP A 150 -1.77 12.74 6.70
C TRP A 150 -0.29 12.56 7.00
N GLY A 151 0.54 12.89 6.04
CA GLY A 151 1.97 12.75 6.18
C GLY A 151 2.70 12.88 4.87
N ALA A 152 3.93 12.38 4.84
CA ALA A 152 4.75 12.40 3.64
C ALA A 152 5.70 11.20 3.59
N VAL A 153 6.03 10.78 2.38
CA VAL A 153 7.21 9.98 2.09
C VAL A 153 8.28 10.88 1.51
N LEU A 154 9.48 10.74 2.05
CA LEU A 154 10.70 11.38 1.56
C LEU A 154 11.70 10.29 1.20
N ALA A 155 12.28 10.34 0.02
CA ALA A 155 13.26 9.35 -0.41
C ALA A 155 14.32 9.97 -1.31
N VAL A 156 15.53 9.41 -1.21
CA VAL A 156 16.66 9.74 -2.08
C VAL A 156 17.21 8.46 -2.65
N SER A 157 17.49 8.45 -3.93
CA SER A 157 18.11 7.32 -4.62
C SER A 157 19.29 7.78 -5.48
N LYS A 158 20.15 6.83 -5.79
CA LYS A 158 21.30 7.04 -6.66
C LYS A 158 21.41 5.88 -7.64
N THR A 159 21.58 6.21 -8.91
CA THR A 159 21.95 5.27 -9.96
C THR A 159 23.47 5.11 -9.93
N TYR A 160 23.93 3.95 -9.47
CA TYR A 160 25.36 3.61 -9.35
C TYR A 160 25.92 3.07 -10.67
N ALA A 161 25.10 2.36 -11.40
CA ALA A 161 25.39 1.82 -12.72
C ALA A 161 24.10 1.87 -13.56
N LYS A 162 24.20 1.70 -14.89
CA LYS A 162 23.01 1.67 -15.78
C LYS A 162 21.97 0.57 -15.45
N ASP A 163 22.35 -0.38 -14.61
CA ASP A 163 21.57 -1.54 -14.19
C ASP A 163 21.25 -1.53 -12.68
N LEU A 164 21.76 -0.56 -11.91
CA LEU A 164 21.57 -0.52 -10.45
C LEU A 164 21.24 0.87 -9.93
N THR A 165 20.03 1.02 -9.39
CA THR A 165 19.60 2.17 -8.57
C THR A 165 19.23 1.69 -7.17
N LEU A 166 19.83 2.31 -6.17
CA LEU A 166 19.52 2.07 -4.76
C LEU A 166 19.15 3.38 -4.09
N GLY A 167 18.33 3.29 -3.07
CA GLY A 167 17.94 4.47 -2.31
C GLY A 167 17.38 4.13 -0.94
N LEU A 168 17.26 5.18 -0.14
CA LEU A 168 16.69 5.13 1.19
C LEU A 168 15.67 6.26 1.34
N GLY A 169 14.69 6.04 2.18
CA GLY A 169 13.68 7.01 2.51
C GLY A 169 13.03 6.74 3.86
N ALA A 170 12.08 7.58 4.19
CA ALA A 170 11.23 7.42 5.35
C ALA A 170 9.81 7.89 5.03
N GLY A 171 8.82 7.17 5.54
CA GLY A 171 7.46 7.65 5.66
C GLY A 171 7.24 8.19 7.06
N VAL A 172 6.63 9.36 7.17
CA VAL A 172 6.23 9.99 8.42
C VAL A 172 4.77 10.35 8.30
N PHE A 173 3.91 9.70 9.10
CA PHE A 173 2.47 9.86 9.03
C PHE A 173 1.85 10.02 10.41
N ARG A 174 0.83 10.88 10.48
CA ARG A 174 -0.15 10.85 11.53
C ARG A 174 -1.34 10.03 11.03
N GLU A 175 -1.51 8.84 11.59
CA GLU A 175 -2.59 7.91 11.25
C GLU A 175 -3.62 7.91 12.37
N ILE A 176 -4.76 8.56 12.13
CA ILE A 176 -5.80 8.80 13.14
C ILE A 176 -5.16 9.47 14.36
N ASP A 177 -4.93 8.81 15.48
CA ASP A 177 -4.39 9.42 16.69
C ASP A 177 -2.93 9.02 16.98
N GLU A 178 -2.27 8.30 16.04
CA GLU A 178 -0.90 7.80 16.20
C GLU A 178 0.08 8.41 15.19
N ASN A 179 1.29 8.76 15.65
CA ASN A 179 2.39 9.13 14.77
C ASN A 179 3.20 7.88 14.40
N ARG A 180 3.36 7.64 13.10
CA ARG A 180 4.09 6.49 12.57
C ARG A 180 5.25 6.93 11.70
N VAL A 181 6.41 6.32 11.92
CA VAL A 181 7.60 6.51 11.10
C VAL A 181 8.09 5.13 10.67
N PHE A 182 8.37 4.97 9.39
CA PHE A 182 8.92 3.73 8.86
C PHE A 182 10.00 3.98 7.80
N PRO A 183 11.05 3.16 7.78
CA PRO A 183 12.08 3.25 6.76
C PRO A 183 11.59 2.71 5.43
N ILE A 184 12.14 3.25 4.35
CA ILE A 184 11.89 2.80 2.98
C ILE A 184 13.23 2.48 2.34
N VAL A 185 13.33 1.30 1.73
CA VAL A 185 14.47 0.91 0.91
C VAL A 185 14.00 0.89 -0.55
N LEU A 186 14.72 1.62 -1.39
CA LEU A 186 14.48 1.65 -2.82
C LEU A 186 15.49 0.77 -3.53
N VAL A 187 14.99 -0.16 -4.33
CA VAL A 187 15.79 -1.08 -5.14
C VAL A 187 15.23 -1.10 -6.54
N ASP A 188 16.10 -0.91 -7.51
CA ASP A 188 15.86 -1.18 -8.91
C ASP A 188 17.15 -1.74 -9.50
N TRP A 189 17.21 -3.06 -9.62
CA TRP A 189 18.40 -3.77 -10.04
C TRP A 189 18.09 -4.71 -11.19
N ARG A 190 18.60 -4.40 -12.37
CA ARG A 190 18.56 -5.26 -13.53
C ARG A 190 19.68 -6.30 -13.41
N LEU A 191 19.30 -7.50 -13.00
CA LEU A 191 20.21 -8.64 -12.80
C LEU A 191 20.71 -9.20 -14.16
N SER A 192 19.86 -9.09 -15.18
CA SER A 192 20.16 -9.45 -16.57
C SER A 192 19.17 -8.76 -17.52
N ASP A 193 19.25 -9.00 -18.82
CA ASP A 193 18.31 -8.44 -19.80
C ASP A 193 16.86 -8.86 -19.56
N ARG A 194 16.64 -9.97 -18.85
CA ARG A 194 15.30 -10.52 -18.59
C ARG A 194 14.90 -10.52 -17.12
N TRP A 195 15.84 -10.31 -16.20
CA TRP A 195 15.57 -10.39 -14.77
C TRP A 195 15.85 -9.06 -14.07
N ARG A 196 14.92 -8.62 -13.23
CA ARG A 196 15.01 -7.38 -12.47
C ARG A 196 14.47 -7.59 -11.05
N LEU A 197 15.16 -7.08 -10.05
CA LEU A 197 14.68 -6.97 -8.68
C LEU A 197 14.27 -5.51 -8.42
N ALA A 198 13.03 -5.28 -8.00
CA ALA A 198 12.53 -3.93 -7.77
C ALA A 198 11.49 -3.88 -6.65
N ASN A 199 11.18 -2.68 -6.18
CA ASN A 199 10.01 -2.51 -5.33
C ASN A 199 8.74 -2.79 -6.14
N PRO A 200 7.69 -3.33 -5.48
CA PRO A 200 6.46 -3.72 -6.15
C PRO A 200 5.74 -2.57 -6.83
N PHE A 201 4.97 -2.93 -7.82
CA PHE A 201 4.07 -2.01 -8.51
C PHE A 201 2.87 -1.63 -7.62
N THR A 202 2.68 -0.36 -7.37
CA THR A 202 1.80 0.17 -6.32
C THR A 202 0.34 0.29 -6.69
N ALA A 203 -0.01 0.29 -7.96
CA ALA A 203 -1.40 0.25 -8.40
C ALA A 203 -2.05 -1.12 -8.14
N GLY A 204 -1.26 -2.16 -7.88
CA GLY A 204 -1.76 -3.50 -7.59
C GLY A 204 -2.24 -3.68 -6.14
N PRO A 205 -2.86 -4.83 -5.84
CA PRO A 205 -3.38 -5.16 -4.52
C PRO A 205 -2.27 -5.39 -3.48
N ALA A 206 -1.04 -5.59 -3.91
CA ALA A 206 0.08 -5.89 -3.05
C ALA A 206 0.62 -4.66 -2.28
N GLY A 207 0.51 -3.46 -2.87
CA GLY A 207 1.08 -2.23 -2.32
C GLY A 207 2.60 -2.11 -2.57
N GLY A 208 3.20 -0.99 -2.18
CA GLY A 208 4.58 -0.62 -2.55
C GLY A 208 5.67 -1.02 -1.56
N ALA A 209 5.32 -1.48 -0.36
CA ALA A 209 6.32 -1.78 0.69
C ALA A 209 6.76 -3.24 0.62
N GLY A 210 7.71 -3.54 -0.24
CA GLY A 210 8.21 -4.89 -0.45
C GLY A 210 9.20 -4.99 -1.60
N LEU A 211 9.41 -6.20 -2.11
CA LEU A 211 10.28 -6.50 -3.25
C LEU A 211 9.60 -7.49 -4.19
N GLU A 212 9.83 -7.30 -5.48
CA GLU A 212 9.45 -8.23 -6.57
C GLU A 212 10.69 -8.65 -7.35
N LEU A 213 10.80 -9.94 -7.65
CA LEU A 213 11.67 -10.47 -8.69
C LEU A 213 10.84 -10.57 -9.98
N ILE A 214 11.26 -9.87 -11.01
CA ILE A 214 10.52 -9.67 -12.25
C ILE A 214 11.26 -10.38 -13.38
N HIS A 215 10.53 -11.17 -14.18
CA HIS A 215 11.01 -11.82 -15.40
C HIS A 215 10.27 -11.30 -16.63
N THR A 216 11.00 -10.82 -17.61
CA THR A 216 10.45 -10.29 -18.87
C THR A 216 10.94 -11.17 -20.03
N PRO A 217 10.17 -12.22 -20.43
CA PRO A 217 10.59 -13.16 -21.49
C PRO A 217 10.54 -12.55 -22.90
N GLY A 218 9.82 -11.46 -23.06
CA GLY A 218 9.64 -10.75 -24.33
C GLY A 218 8.96 -9.40 -24.13
N ASP A 219 8.51 -8.76 -25.20
CA ASP A 219 8.08 -7.36 -25.17
C ASP A 219 6.71 -7.14 -24.51
N ARG A 220 5.84 -8.14 -24.53
CA ARG A 220 4.44 -8.00 -24.09
C ARG A 220 4.15 -8.57 -22.71
N TRP A 221 4.91 -9.58 -22.27
CA TRP A 221 4.67 -10.26 -21.01
C TRP A 221 5.73 -9.95 -19.98
N GLU A 222 5.29 -9.82 -18.75
CA GLU A 222 6.12 -9.70 -17.55
C GLU A 222 5.52 -10.58 -16.46
N PHE A 223 6.34 -11.41 -15.84
CA PHE A 223 5.98 -12.23 -14.71
C PHE A 223 6.76 -11.76 -13.49
N ALA A 224 6.14 -11.73 -12.34
CA ALA A 224 6.82 -11.35 -11.11
C ALA A 224 6.37 -12.24 -9.95
N GLY A 225 7.25 -12.39 -8.97
CA GLY A 225 6.94 -12.95 -7.67
C GLY A 225 7.51 -12.06 -6.58
N GLY A 226 6.76 -11.85 -5.53
CA GLY A 226 7.18 -10.93 -4.49
C GLY A 226 6.39 -11.03 -3.21
N GLY A 227 6.77 -10.18 -2.27
CA GLY A 227 6.07 -10.04 -1.00
C GLY A 227 6.09 -8.59 -0.52
N THR A 228 5.05 -8.23 0.22
CA THR A 228 4.89 -6.88 0.76
C THR A 228 4.41 -6.94 2.19
N TRP A 229 4.57 -5.86 2.90
CA TRP A 229 3.92 -5.64 4.19
C TRP A 229 2.74 -4.69 4.01
N ARG A 230 1.60 -4.98 4.64
CA ARG A 230 0.41 -4.12 4.61
C ARG A 230 -0.19 -3.98 6.00
N SER A 231 -0.48 -2.74 6.38
CA SER A 231 -1.25 -2.40 7.56
C SER A 231 -2.20 -1.27 7.19
N TYR A 232 -3.45 -1.37 7.64
CA TYR A 232 -4.48 -0.37 7.43
C TYR A 232 -5.19 -0.10 8.74
N ARG A 233 -5.28 1.17 9.10
CA ARG A 233 -6.10 1.66 10.21
C ARG A 233 -7.23 2.50 9.67
N PHE A 234 -8.38 2.40 10.29
CA PHE A 234 -9.57 3.16 9.92
C PHE A 234 -10.49 3.37 11.12
N ARG A 235 -11.24 4.47 11.10
CA ARG A 235 -12.23 4.79 12.13
C ARG A 235 -13.46 3.90 11.96
N LEU A 236 -13.93 3.30 13.03
CA LEU A 236 -15.12 2.45 13.08
C LEU A 236 -16.42 3.29 13.14
N ASP A 237 -17.52 2.67 12.73
CA ASP A 237 -18.86 3.24 12.80
C ASP A 237 -19.19 3.76 14.21
N ARG A 238 -19.89 4.90 14.29
CA ARG A 238 -20.33 5.51 15.54
C ARG A 238 -21.44 4.72 16.24
N ASP A 239 -22.21 3.95 15.47
CA ASP A 239 -23.34 3.16 15.93
C ASP A 239 -23.03 1.64 15.86
N GLY A 240 -21.77 1.28 15.58
CA GLY A 240 -21.28 -0.09 15.49
C GLY A 240 -20.96 -0.75 16.82
N PRO A 241 -20.45 -1.99 16.80
CA PRO A 241 -20.10 -2.74 18.02
C PRO A 241 -19.04 -2.05 18.91
N THR A 242 -18.15 -1.26 18.29
CA THR A 242 -17.15 -0.44 19.00
C THR A 242 -17.29 1.00 18.52
N PRO A 243 -18.21 1.80 19.11
CA PRO A 243 -18.59 3.11 18.61
C PRO A 243 -17.42 4.08 18.46
N GLY A 244 -17.12 4.49 17.25
CA GLY A 244 -16.03 5.42 16.94
C GLY A 244 -14.63 4.91 17.32
N GLY A 245 -14.47 3.61 17.52
CA GLY A 245 -13.18 2.96 17.75
C GLY A 245 -12.29 2.92 16.51
N ILE A 246 -11.23 2.14 16.54
CA ILE A 246 -10.26 2.00 15.45
C ILE A 246 -10.16 0.52 15.08
N GLY A 247 -10.42 0.21 13.80
CA GLY A 247 -10.12 -1.07 13.20
C GLY A 247 -8.73 -1.04 12.57
N GLU A 248 -7.99 -2.13 12.71
CA GLU A 248 -6.71 -2.31 12.02
C GLU A 248 -6.62 -3.72 11.44
N LYS A 249 -6.13 -3.82 10.20
CA LYS A 249 -5.81 -5.08 9.53
C LYS A 249 -4.35 -5.06 9.11
N ARG A 250 -3.59 -6.07 9.56
CA ARG A 250 -2.17 -6.29 9.21
C ARG A 250 -2.01 -7.60 8.49
N GLN A 251 -1.12 -7.67 7.50
CA GLN A 251 -0.81 -8.90 6.76
C GLN A 251 0.45 -8.75 5.92
N VAL A 252 1.00 -9.89 5.51
CA VAL A 252 2.14 -10.01 4.58
C VAL A 252 1.65 -10.73 3.33
N PRO A 253 1.19 -10.03 2.28
CA PRO A 253 0.91 -10.65 0.99
C PRO A 253 2.18 -11.20 0.35
N VAL A 254 2.17 -12.48 -0.02
CA VAL A 254 3.15 -13.12 -0.91
C VAL A 254 2.39 -13.54 -2.16
N TYR A 255 2.89 -13.17 -3.34
CA TYR A 255 2.10 -13.28 -4.56
C TYR A 255 2.95 -13.51 -5.81
N VAL A 256 2.27 -13.97 -6.85
CA VAL A 256 2.75 -13.95 -8.23
C VAL A 256 1.89 -13.01 -9.06
N ARG A 257 2.50 -12.41 -10.08
CA ARG A 257 1.85 -11.47 -10.99
C ARG A 257 2.19 -11.82 -12.43
N ALA A 258 1.18 -11.84 -13.28
CA ALA A 258 1.34 -11.89 -14.73
C ALA A 258 0.82 -10.59 -15.32
N SER A 259 1.63 -9.90 -16.10
CA SER A 259 1.33 -8.61 -16.69
C SER A 259 1.36 -8.70 -18.19
N TYR A 260 0.33 -8.17 -18.83
CA TYR A 260 0.23 -8.06 -20.27
C TYR A 260 0.21 -6.59 -20.71
N LYS A 261 1.17 -6.20 -21.55
CA LYS A 261 1.20 -4.88 -22.18
C LYS A 261 0.27 -4.90 -23.38
N ALA A 262 -0.95 -4.35 -23.24
CA ALA A 262 -1.97 -4.30 -24.28
C ALA A 262 -1.66 -3.26 -25.39
N GLY A 263 -0.61 -2.48 -25.17
CA GLY A 263 -0.13 -1.44 -26.07
C GLY A 263 0.95 -0.60 -25.37
N PRO A 264 1.41 0.48 -25.99
CA PRO A 264 2.44 1.34 -25.40
C PRO A 264 1.96 2.06 -24.14
N ALA A 265 0.66 2.26 -23.99
CA ALA A 265 0.05 3.02 -22.90
C ALA A 265 -0.70 2.18 -21.88
N SER A 266 -1.13 0.96 -22.23
CA SER A 266 -2.06 0.18 -21.41
C SER A 266 -1.46 -1.15 -20.97
N ARG A 267 -1.75 -1.52 -19.71
CA ARG A 267 -1.28 -2.74 -19.07
C ARG A 267 -2.41 -3.39 -18.26
N LEU A 268 -2.46 -4.71 -18.32
CA LEU A 268 -3.31 -5.56 -17.50
C LEU A 268 -2.43 -6.44 -16.63
N ASP A 269 -2.66 -6.43 -15.31
CA ASP A 269 -1.96 -7.28 -14.35
C ASP A 269 -2.96 -8.24 -13.70
N LEU A 270 -2.61 -9.52 -13.67
CA LEU A 270 -3.30 -10.55 -12.90
C LEU A 270 -2.43 -10.89 -11.70
N VAL A 271 -2.98 -10.84 -10.50
CA VAL A 271 -2.29 -11.12 -9.25
C VAL A 271 -3.00 -12.24 -8.51
N ALA A 272 -2.23 -13.24 -8.07
CA ALA A 272 -2.70 -14.29 -7.20
C ALA A 272 -1.67 -14.53 -6.09
N GLY A 273 -2.12 -14.73 -4.87
CA GLY A 273 -1.22 -14.90 -3.74
C GLY A 273 -1.92 -15.33 -2.47
N VAL A 274 -1.19 -15.22 -1.37
CA VAL A 274 -1.68 -15.54 -0.03
C VAL A 274 -1.27 -14.43 0.93
N ALA A 275 -2.21 -13.94 1.72
CA ALA A 275 -1.94 -13.07 2.85
C ALA A 275 -1.51 -13.92 4.04
N LEU A 276 -0.27 -13.78 4.47
CA LEU A 276 0.33 -14.46 5.60
C LEU A 276 0.41 -13.54 6.82
N ALA A 277 0.62 -14.13 8.02
CA ALA A 277 0.78 -13.40 9.28
C ALA A 277 -0.34 -12.36 9.49
N GLY A 278 -1.55 -12.80 9.22
CA GLY A 278 -2.74 -11.97 9.24
C GLY A 278 -3.22 -11.67 10.65
N ARG A 279 -3.58 -10.39 10.92
CA ARG A 279 -4.11 -9.96 12.20
C ARG A 279 -5.16 -8.88 12.05
N LEU A 280 -6.26 -9.03 12.76
CA LEU A 280 -7.31 -8.04 12.92
C LEU A 280 -7.22 -7.47 14.34
N VAL A 281 -7.29 -6.15 14.46
CA VAL A 281 -7.25 -5.46 15.77
C VAL A 281 -8.40 -4.49 15.86
N VAL A 282 -9.04 -4.44 17.02
CA VAL A 282 -10.04 -3.44 17.36
C VAL A 282 -9.57 -2.71 18.61
N ASN A 283 -9.45 -1.41 18.49
CA ASN A 283 -9.14 -0.50 19.59
C ASN A 283 -10.36 0.33 19.93
N ASP A 284 -10.43 0.80 21.17
CA ASP A 284 -11.41 1.80 21.58
C ASP A 284 -11.14 3.17 20.90
N ARG A 285 -11.96 4.18 21.24
CA ARG A 285 -11.80 5.53 20.69
C ARG A 285 -10.48 6.19 21.10
N ASP A 286 -9.93 5.83 22.24
CA ASP A 286 -8.68 6.35 22.81
C ASP A 286 -7.45 5.52 22.38
N ASP A 287 -7.60 4.67 21.35
CA ASP A 287 -6.55 3.80 20.79
C ASP A 287 -6.01 2.73 21.74
N ARG A 288 -6.82 2.29 22.72
CA ARG A 288 -6.49 1.14 23.57
C ARG A 288 -7.00 -0.14 22.92
N GLU A 289 -6.13 -1.13 22.80
CA GLU A 289 -6.49 -2.43 22.23
C GLU A 289 -7.57 -3.13 23.09
N LEU A 290 -8.70 -3.42 22.47
CA LEU A 290 -9.79 -4.20 23.05
C LEU A 290 -9.69 -5.67 22.64
N VAL A 291 -9.42 -5.92 21.36
CA VAL A 291 -9.36 -7.26 20.77
C VAL A 291 -8.29 -7.31 19.71
N SER A 292 -7.50 -8.38 19.73
CA SER A 292 -6.57 -8.76 18.68
C SER A 292 -6.85 -10.20 18.28
N GLU A 293 -6.96 -10.49 16.99
CA GLU A 293 -7.29 -11.80 16.43
C GLU A 293 -6.41 -12.12 15.25
N ASP A 294 -5.70 -13.23 15.31
CA ASP A 294 -4.94 -13.73 14.17
C ASP A 294 -5.84 -14.54 13.24
N PHE A 295 -5.46 -14.64 11.98
CA PHE A 295 -6.21 -15.40 10.99
C PHE A 295 -5.30 -16.25 10.10
N ASP A 296 -5.86 -17.35 9.62
CA ASP A 296 -5.22 -18.29 8.74
C ASP A 296 -4.72 -17.66 7.44
N PRO A 297 -3.73 -18.27 6.76
CA PRO A 297 -3.32 -17.81 5.43
C PRO A 297 -4.49 -17.66 4.47
N ALA A 298 -4.76 -16.44 4.02
CA ALA A 298 -5.92 -16.09 3.22
C ALA A 298 -5.53 -15.94 1.74
N PRO A 299 -6.13 -16.71 0.80
CA PRO A 299 -5.88 -16.49 -0.62
C PRO A 299 -6.33 -15.10 -1.07
N ILE A 300 -5.53 -14.44 -1.90
CA ILE A 300 -5.82 -13.13 -2.47
C ILE A 300 -5.76 -13.18 -3.99
N LEU A 301 -6.69 -12.49 -4.63
CA LEU A 301 -6.76 -12.33 -6.07
C LEU A 301 -6.93 -10.86 -6.41
N GLY A 302 -6.40 -10.46 -7.56
CA GLY A 302 -6.59 -9.09 -8.05
C GLY A 302 -6.34 -8.99 -9.55
N VAL A 303 -7.03 -8.03 -10.15
CA VAL A 303 -6.85 -7.68 -11.56
C VAL A 303 -6.63 -6.16 -11.62
N THR A 304 -5.53 -5.71 -12.17
CA THR A 304 -5.27 -4.28 -12.33
C THR A 304 -5.27 -3.92 -13.81
N PHE A 305 -6.12 -2.99 -14.19
CA PHE A 305 -5.99 -2.29 -15.45
C PHE A 305 -5.37 -0.93 -15.22
N GLN A 306 -4.34 -0.60 -15.99
CA GLN A 306 -3.71 0.72 -15.97
C GLN A 306 -3.53 1.24 -17.39
N THR A 307 -3.76 2.54 -17.58
CA THR A 307 -3.46 3.23 -18.83
C THR A 307 -2.82 4.59 -18.58
N ARG A 308 -2.05 5.07 -19.55
CA ARG A 308 -1.36 6.38 -19.54
C ARG A 308 -1.69 7.15 -20.82
N PHE A 309 -1.73 8.46 -20.71
CA PHE A 309 -2.01 9.38 -21.81
C PHE A 309 -0.96 10.49 -21.85
#